data_02eac50139c54777a2aa84e8dddb8ac7
#
_entry.id   02eac50139c54777a2aa84e8dddb8ac7
#
_cell.length_a   1.000
_cell.length_b   1.000
_cell.length_c   1.000
_cell.angle_alpha   90.00
_cell.angle_beta   90.00
_cell.angle_gamma   90.00
#
_symmetry.space_group_name_H-M   'P 1'
#
loop_
_entity.id
_entity.type
_entity.pdbx_description
1 polymer ?
#
loop_
_entity_poly.entity_id
_entity_poly.type
_entity_poly.pdbx_seq_one_letter_code
_entity_poly.pdbx_strand_id
1 'polypeptide(L)'
;TGYFTPAFADPTVMIVNKDLKGDMKIDGFEELLNPELKGKIAFADPAASSSSFEHLVNMLYAMGGGNPDNGWDYVKQFCAQLDGKLLGGSSAVYKGVADGEYTVGLTFEQGSAQYVGAGAPVKTVYMSEGVIFRGDGVYIIKGCPNESNAQKFVDWLTSKDVQEFMNNTQYRRTIRKDVEAGDAMVPMDQIKVIQDDETDTAAHKSEWLDEFKELFTE
;
A
#
# COMPACT_ATOMS: atom_id res chain seq x y z
N THR A 1 -8.80 -5.38 22.49
CA THR A 1 -9.83 -4.32 22.63
C THR A 1 -11.24 -4.88 22.63
N GLY A 2 -11.50 -6.08 22.12
CA GLY A 2 -12.82 -6.71 22.02
C GLY A 2 -13.75 -6.13 20.94
N TYR A 3 -13.28 -5.16 20.17
CA TYR A 3 -14.08 -4.54 19.11
C TYR A 3 -13.66 -4.98 17.69
N PHE A 4 -12.43 -5.42 17.55
CA PHE A 4 -11.85 -5.73 16.25
C PHE A 4 -10.73 -6.76 16.43
N THR A 5 -10.66 -7.74 15.55
CA THR A 5 -9.61 -8.74 15.52
C THR A 5 -8.74 -8.49 14.29
N PRO A 6 -7.44 -8.17 14.44
CA PRO A 6 -6.53 -8.10 13.30
C PRO A 6 -6.49 -9.47 12.58
N ALA A 7 -6.47 -9.46 11.27
CA ALA A 7 -6.37 -10.67 10.45
C ALA A 7 -5.07 -10.70 9.62
N PHE A 8 -4.73 -9.59 8.99
CA PHE A 8 -3.53 -9.45 8.16
C PHE A 8 -2.94 -8.06 8.33
N ALA A 9 -1.68 -7.89 7.95
CA ALA A 9 -1.04 -6.59 7.81
C ALA A 9 -0.87 -6.28 6.30
N ASP A 10 -1.02 -5.01 5.92
CA ASP A 10 -0.91 -4.61 4.53
C ASP A 10 -0.10 -3.31 4.42
N PRO A 11 1.22 -3.41 4.18
CA PRO A 11 2.05 -2.24 3.99
C PRO A 11 1.84 -1.61 2.61
N THR A 12 1.98 -0.29 2.55
CA THR A 12 2.14 0.45 1.29
C THR A 12 3.45 0.07 0.64
N VAL A 13 3.45 -0.20 -0.67
CA VAL A 13 4.64 -0.54 -1.43
C VAL A 13 4.59 0.06 -2.84
N MET A 14 5.73 0.12 -3.50
CA MET A 14 5.79 0.30 -4.95
C MET A 14 5.93 -1.06 -5.63
N ILE A 15 5.28 -1.23 -6.77
CA ILE A 15 5.57 -2.26 -7.76
C ILE A 15 6.37 -1.62 -8.88
N VAL A 16 7.52 -2.20 -9.23
CA VAL A 16 8.45 -1.65 -10.23
C VAL A 16 8.70 -2.67 -11.32
N ASN A 17 8.48 -2.29 -12.57
CA ASN A 17 8.81 -3.13 -13.72
C ASN A 17 10.33 -3.11 -13.95
N LYS A 18 10.94 -4.29 -13.91
CA LYS A 18 12.42 -4.47 -13.98
C LYS A 18 13.00 -4.12 -15.34
N ASP A 19 12.22 -4.35 -16.40
CA ASP A 19 12.66 -4.12 -17.78
C ASP A 19 12.54 -2.63 -18.14
N LEU A 20 11.42 -2.00 -17.75
CA LEU A 20 11.16 -0.58 -18.06
C LEU A 20 11.99 0.39 -17.22
N LYS A 21 12.36 0.00 -15.98
CA LYS A 21 13.19 0.89 -15.16
C LYS A 21 14.63 1.02 -15.68
N GLY A 22 15.12 0.07 -16.49
CA GLY A 22 16.51 0.05 -16.91
C GLY A 22 17.48 0.18 -15.74
N ASP A 23 18.42 1.12 -15.83
CA ASP A 23 19.41 1.41 -14.79
C ASP A 23 18.91 2.39 -13.71
N MET A 24 17.67 2.89 -13.82
CA MET A 24 17.12 3.81 -12.81
C MET A 24 17.06 3.14 -11.43
N LYS A 25 17.55 3.85 -10.43
CA LYS A 25 17.31 3.51 -9.04
C LYS A 25 15.88 3.95 -8.71
N ILE A 26 15.08 3.03 -8.16
CA ILE A 26 13.74 3.32 -7.65
C ILE A 26 13.62 2.54 -6.35
N ASP A 27 13.93 3.21 -5.22
CA ASP A 27 13.93 2.64 -3.89
C ASP A 27 13.04 3.41 -2.91
N GLY A 28 12.53 4.60 -3.30
CA GLY A 28 11.71 5.42 -2.45
C GLY A 28 10.95 6.51 -3.21
N PHE A 29 10.34 7.40 -2.46
CA PHE A 29 9.52 8.48 -2.98
C PHE A 29 10.34 9.54 -3.73
N GLU A 30 11.57 9.84 -3.28
CA GLU A 30 12.42 10.84 -3.92
C GLU A 30 12.66 10.51 -5.40
N GLU A 31 12.89 9.23 -5.72
CA GLU A 31 13.16 8.80 -7.08
C GLU A 31 11.95 8.94 -8.02
N LEU A 32 10.72 9.02 -7.49
CA LEU A 32 9.53 9.26 -8.31
C LEU A 32 9.52 10.64 -8.95
N LEU A 33 10.31 11.58 -8.43
CA LEU A 33 10.46 12.92 -9.02
C LEU A 33 11.46 12.95 -10.19
N ASN A 34 12.08 11.82 -10.55
CA ASN A 34 12.92 11.73 -11.73
C ASN A 34 12.12 12.09 -13.01
N PRO A 35 12.54 13.08 -13.80
CA PRO A 35 11.83 13.49 -15.02
C PRO A 35 11.60 12.35 -16.04
N GLU A 36 12.44 11.31 -16.03
CA GLU A 36 12.27 10.14 -16.88
C GLU A 36 11.04 9.30 -16.53
N LEU A 37 10.50 9.45 -15.32
CA LEU A 37 9.28 8.78 -14.87
C LEU A 37 8.01 9.56 -15.15
N LYS A 38 8.09 10.77 -15.69
CA LYS A 38 6.91 11.57 -15.99
C LYS A 38 5.96 10.81 -16.93
N GLY A 39 4.70 10.67 -16.52
CA GLY A 39 3.67 9.91 -17.23
C GLY A 39 3.84 8.39 -17.21
N LYS A 40 4.84 7.86 -16.48
CA LYS A 40 5.13 6.43 -16.36
C LYS A 40 4.86 5.87 -14.95
N ILE A 41 4.22 6.66 -14.09
CA ILE A 41 3.83 6.28 -12.74
C ILE A 41 2.35 5.89 -12.75
N ALA A 42 2.04 4.67 -12.33
CA ALA A 42 0.68 4.22 -12.11
C ALA A 42 0.23 4.61 -10.69
N PHE A 43 -0.77 5.46 -10.61
CA PHE A 43 -1.39 5.85 -9.35
C PHE A 43 -2.91 5.91 -9.51
N ALA A 44 -3.66 5.36 -8.57
CA ALA A 44 -5.11 5.47 -8.61
C ALA A 44 -5.59 6.72 -7.88
N ASP A 45 -6.78 7.19 -8.23
CA ASP A 45 -7.40 8.32 -7.54
C ASP A 45 -7.56 8.02 -6.04
N PRO A 46 -6.95 8.80 -5.14
CA PRO A 46 -7.08 8.60 -3.69
C PRO A 46 -8.52 8.71 -3.19
N ALA A 47 -9.39 9.41 -3.90
CA ALA A 47 -10.81 9.48 -3.54
C ALA A 47 -11.57 8.20 -3.88
N ALA A 48 -11.08 7.40 -4.85
CA ALA A 48 -11.70 6.16 -5.31
C ALA A 48 -10.99 4.89 -4.82
N SER A 49 -9.75 5.00 -4.32
CA SER A 49 -8.90 3.87 -3.92
C SER A 49 -8.33 4.09 -2.52
N SER A 50 -8.68 3.22 -1.57
CA SER A 50 -8.14 3.27 -0.21
C SER A 50 -6.62 3.12 -0.18
N SER A 51 -6.04 2.21 -0.97
CA SER A 51 -4.59 2.05 -1.02
C SER A 51 -3.86 3.29 -1.56
N SER A 52 -4.47 4.02 -2.49
CA SER A 52 -3.90 5.29 -2.98
C SER A 52 -4.04 6.41 -1.96
N PHE A 53 -5.11 6.43 -1.17
CA PHE A 53 -5.22 7.33 -0.03
C PHE A 53 -4.13 7.01 1.02
N GLU A 54 -3.90 5.72 1.33
CA GLU A 54 -2.81 5.33 2.23
C GLU A 54 -1.43 5.74 1.70
N HIS A 55 -1.22 5.72 0.38
CA HIS A 55 0.00 6.26 -0.22
C HIS A 55 0.09 7.79 -0.11
N LEU A 56 -1.01 8.51 -0.24
CA LEU A 56 -1.01 9.97 0.02
C LEU A 56 -0.60 10.24 1.47
N VAL A 57 -1.19 9.54 2.44
CA VAL A 57 -0.81 9.64 3.85
C VAL A 57 0.67 9.30 4.04
N ASN A 58 1.14 8.22 3.43
CA ASN A 58 2.56 7.82 3.53
C ASN A 58 3.50 8.90 2.97
N MET A 59 3.18 9.48 1.81
CA MET A 59 3.96 10.59 1.24
C MET A 59 4.00 11.80 2.18
N LEU A 60 2.84 12.19 2.73
CA LEU A 60 2.76 13.33 3.66
C LEU A 60 3.63 13.12 4.88
N TYR A 61 3.57 11.97 5.53
CA TYR A 61 4.38 11.70 6.72
C TYR A 61 5.85 11.45 6.40
N ALA A 62 6.15 10.68 5.34
CA ALA A 62 7.52 10.34 4.96
C ALA A 62 8.31 11.57 4.52
N MET A 63 7.74 12.35 3.60
CA MET A 63 8.40 13.49 3.01
C MET A 63 8.28 14.76 3.88
N GLY A 64 7.29 14.79 4.77
CA GLY A 64 7.12 15.84 5.77
C GLY A 64 7.95 15.64 7.04
N GLY A 65 8.79 14.59 7.12
CA GLY A 65 9.61 14.31 8.30
C GLY A 65 8.79 13.97 9.54
N GLY A 66 7.64 13.32 9.36
CA GLY A 66 6.71 12.93 10.43
C GLY A 66 5.61 13.97 10.71
N ASN A 67 5.65 15.13 10.07
CA ASN A 67 4.55 16.12 10.10
C ASN A 67 3.90 16.19 8.71
N PRO A 68 2.63 15.76 8.55
CA PRO A 68 1.95 15.72 7.26
C PRO A 68 1.85 17.09 6.58
N ASP A 69 1.74 18.19 7.33
CA ASP A 69 1.64 19.55 6.79
C ASP A 69 2.87 19.93 5.92
N ASN A 70 4.03 19.37 6.23
CA ASN A 70 5.26 19.64 5.50
C ASN A 70 5.43 18.75 4.25
N GLY A 71 4.56 17.79 4.02
CA GLY A 71 4.67 16.84 2.91
C GLY A 71 4.06 17.34 1.59
N TRP A 72 3.26 18.39 1.62
CA TRP A 72 2.48 18.87 0.46
C TRP A 72 3.34 19.39 -0.69
N ASP A 73 4.50 19.97 -0.41
CA ASP A 73 5.45 20.38 -1.45
C ASP A 73 5.93 19.19 -2.30
N TYR A 74 6.12 18.03 -1.66
CA TYR A 74 6.43 16.79 -2.37
C TYR A 74 5.22 16.29 -3.18
N VAL A 75 4.03 16.26 -2.58
CA VAL A 75 2.80 15.81 -3.24
C VAL A 75 2.51 16.64 -4.49
N LYS A 76 2.71 17.95 -4.44
CA LYS A 76 2.57 18.83 -5.61
C LYS A 76 3.50 18.42 -6.76
N GLN A 77 4.77 18.14 -6.45
CA GLN A 77 5.75 17.69 -7.45
C GLN A 77 5.37 16.29 -7.99
N PHE A 78 4.91 15.39 -7.11
CA PHE A 78 4.43 14.07 -7.49
C PHE A 78 3.22 14.15 -8.44
N CYS A 79 2.25 15.03 -8.19
CA CYS A 79 1.12 15.26 -9.08
C CYS A 79 1.57 15.66 -10.48
N ALA A 80 2.59 16.51 -10.59
CA ALA A 80 3.15 16.90 -11.89
C ALA A 80 3.81 15.72 -12.66
N GLN A 81 4.32 14.70 -11.94
CA GLN A 81 4.87 13.48 -12.53
C GLN A 81 3.80 12.55 -13.11
N LEU A 82 2.56 12.61 -12.59
CA LEU A 82 1.45 11.79 -13.07
C LEU A 82 0.98 12.17 -14.47
N ASP A 83 1.35 13.35 -14.97
CA ASP A 83 1.04 13.83 -16.33
C ASP A 83 -0.48 13.78 -16.62
N GLY A 84 -1.28 14.23 -15.67
CA GLY A 84 -2.75 14.30 -15.77
C GLY A 84 -3.47 12.95 -15.80
N LYS A 85 -2.83 11.86 -15.32
CA LYS A 85 -3.41 10.51 -15.34
C LYS A 85 -3.61 9.96 -13.93
N LEU A 86 -4.84 9.60 -13.62
CA LEU A 86 -5.20 8.80 -12.45
C LEU A 86 -5.97 7.56 -12.90
N LEU A 87 -5.68 6.44 -12.26
CA LEU A 87 -6.36 5.17 -12.52
C LEU A 87 -7.59 5.01 -11.60
N GLY A 88 -8.56 4.21 -12.03
CA GLY A 88 -9.81 4.04 -11.30
C GLY A 88 -9.74 3.15 -10.06
N GLY A 89 -8.59 2.50 -9.79
CA GLY A 89 -8.43 1.63 -8.63
C GLY A 89 -7.10 0.89 -8.59
N SER A 90 -6.79 0.31 -7.44
CA SER A 90 -5.50 -0.35 -7.18
C SER A 90 -5.19 -1.51 -8.12
N SER A 91 -6.21 -2.27 -8.56
CA SER A 91 -5.99 -3.38 -9.50
C SER A 91 -5.46 -2.93 -10.85
N ALA A 92 -5.86 -1.74 -11.32
CA ALA A 92 -5.31 -1.16 -12.55
C ALA A 92 -3.84 -0.75 -12.36
N VAL A 93 -3.44 -0.33 -11.14
CA VAL A 93 -2.06 0.05 -10.83
C VAL A 93 -1.12 -1.12 -11.00
N TYR A 94 -1.28 -2.18 -10.20
CA TYR A 94 -0.31 -3.28 -10.22
C TYR A 94 -0.38 -4.09 -11.53
N LYS A 95 -1.57 -4.20 -12.13
CA LYS A 95 -1.73 -4.84 -13.43
C LYS A 95 -1.03 -4.05 -14.53
N GLY A 96 -1.23 -2.74 -14.62
CA GLY A 96 -0.60 -1.89 -15.64
C GLY A 96 0.92 -1.90 -15.58
N VAL A 97 1.51 -1.98 -14.36
CA VAL A 97 2.96 -2.13 -14.22
C VAL A 97 3.44 -3.52 -14.66
N ALA A 98 2.71 -4.58 -14.28
CA ALA A 98 3.07 -5.95 -14.65
C ALA A 98 2.96 -6.17 -16.17
N ASP A 99 1.97 -5.57 -16.82
CA ASP A 99 1.75 -5.63 -18.29
C ASP A 99 2.71 -4.71 -19.06
N GLY A 100 3.53 -3.89 -18.39
CA GLY A 100 4.51 -3.01 -19.01
C GLY A 100 3.94 -1.69 -19.54
N GLU A 101 2.77 -1.26 -19.08
CA GLU A 101 2.18 0.04 -19.41
C GLU A 101 2.83 1.18 -18.61
N TYR A 102 3.28 0.88 -17.39
CA TYR A 102 3.91 1.82 -16.47
C TYR A 102 5.21 1.24 -15.92
N THR A 103 6.16 2.13 -15.59
CA THR A 103 7.46 1.75 -15.02
C THR A 103 7.36 1.44 -13.53
N VAL A 104 6.56 2.19 -12.81
CA VAL A 104 6.35 2.07 -11.36
C VAL A 104 4.89 2.32 -11.01
N GLY A 105 4.39 1.69 -9.96
CA GLY A 105 3.05 1.92 -9.44
C GLY A 105 3.03 1.89 -7.92
N LEU A 106 2.17 2.72 -7.33
CA LEU A 106 1.97 2.80 -5.89
C LEU A 106 0.77 1.94 -5.51
N THR A 107 1.02 0.90 -4.72
CA THR A 107 0.01 -0.12 -4.39
C THR A 107 0.24 -0.70 -2.99
N PHE A 108 -0.43 -1.76 -2.65
CA PHE A 108 -0.25 -2.52 -1.41
C PHE A 108 0.52 -3.82 -1.68
N GLU A 109 1.10 -4.38 -0.63
CA GLU A 109 2.03 -5.51 -0.72
C GLU A 109 1.44 -6.71 -1.44
N GLN A 110 0.24 -7.16 -1.07
CA GLN A 110 -0.40 -8.32 -1.69
C GLN A 110 -0.55 -8.13 -3.21
N GLY A 111 -0.96 -6.94 -3.66
CA GLY A 111 -1.12 -6.62 -5.08
C GLY A 111 0.17 -6.75 -5.87
N SER A 112 1.31 -6.35 -5.28
CA SER A 112 2.63 -6.51 -5.89
C SER A 112 3.13 -7.96 -5.80
N ALA A 113 3.05 -8.57 -4.62
CA ALA A 113 3.60 -9.90 -4.34
C ALA A 113 2.97 -11.01 -5.22
N GLN A 114 1.69 -10.88 -5.58
CA GLN A 114 1.02 -11.81 -6.50
C GLN A 114 1.72 -11.87 -7.86
N TYR A 115 2.10 -10.73 -8.41
CA TYR A 115 2.78 -10.68 -9.71
C TYR A 115 4.24 -11.10 -9.62
N VAL A 116 4.92 -10.78 -8.50
CA VAL A 116 6.27 -11.31 -8.22
C VAL A 116 6.23 -12.84 -8.14
N GLY A 117 5.29 -13.39 -7.37
CA GLY A 117 5.12 -14.84 -7.22
C GLY A 117 4.70 -15.55 -8.52
N ALA A 118 3.97 -14.87 -9.40
CA ALA A 118 3.62 -15.36 -10.73
C ALA A 118 4.79 -15.26 -11.74
N GLY A 119 5.95 -14.72 -11.36
CA GLY A 119 7.13 -14.60 -12.22
C GLY A 119 7.07 -13.44 -13.22
N ALA A 120 6.18 -12.45 -13.02
CA ALA A 120 6.16 -11.24 -13.85
C ALA A 120 7.49 -10.46 -13.71
N PRO A 121 7.88 -9.66 -14.71
CA PRO A 121 9.12 -8.89 -14.67
C PRO A 121 9.03 -7.67 -13.74
N VAL A 122 8.52 -7.88 -12.54
CA VAL A 122 8.34 -6.84 -11.53
C VAL A 122 9.07 -7.16 -10.23
N LYS A 123 9.26 -6.14 -9.39
CA LYS A 123 9.72 -6.28 -8.01
C LYS A 123 8.87 -5.43 -7.07
N THR A 124 8.73 -5.87 -5.83
CA THR A 124 8.18 -5.06 -4.74
C THR A 124 9.28 -4.18 -4.15
N VAL A 125 8.98 -2.92 -3.89
CA VAL A 125 9.87 -1.96 -3.23
C VAL A 125 9.15 -1.37 -2.02
N TYR A 126 9.77 -1.52 -0.85
CA TYR A 126 9.38 -0.84 0.38
C TYR A 126 10.18 0.45 0.44
N MET A 127 9.52 1.58 0.45
CA MET A 127 10.15 2.89 0.33
C MET A 127 11.21 3.13 1.41
N SER A 128 12.37 3.60 1.01
CA SER A 128 13.52 3.87 1.90
C SER A 128 13.22 4.93 2.95
N GLU A 129 12.33 5.85 2.66
CA GLU A 129 11.83 6.85 3.61
C GLU A 129 10.96 6.21 4.69
N GLY A 130 10.36 5.07 4.38
CA GLY A 130 9.54 4.24 5.24
C GLY A 130 8.13 4.03 4.72
N VAL A 131 7.47 3.00 5.25
CA VAL A 131 6.14 2.58 4.84
C VAL A 131 5.14 2.65 6.00
N ILE A 132 3.89 2.93 5.67
CA ILE A 132 2.77 2.82 6.59
C ILE A 132 2.20 1.41 6.49
N PHE A 133 1.85 0.84 7.65
CA PHE A 133 1.14 -0.43 7.74
C PHE A 133 -0.30 -0.18 8.13
N ARG A 134 -1.23 -0.83 7.42
CA ARG A 134 -2.61 -0.95 7.84
C ARG A 134 -2.93 -2.38 8.23
N GLY A 135 -3.75 -2.52 9.27
CA GLY A 135 -4.26 -3.81 9.69
C GLY A 135 -5.61 -4.09 9.06
N ASP A 136 -5.69 -5.17 8.30
CA ASP A 136 -6.99 -5.74 7.93
C ASP A 136 -7.60 -6.41 9.13
N GLY A 137 -8.86 -6.09 9.43
CA GLY A 137 -9.55 -6.63 10.58
C GLY A 137 -10.87 -7.29 10.25
N VAL A 138 -11.27 -8.21 11.11
CA VAL A 138 -12.58 -8.82 11.07
C VAL A 138 -13.41 -8.39 12.28
N TYR A 139 -14.70 -8.18 12.05
CA TYR A 139 -15.67 -7.79 13.06
C TYR A 139 -16.82 -8.78 13.08
N ILE A 140 -17.33 -9.07 14.28
CA ILE A 140 -18.58 -9.79 14.44
C ILE A 140 -19.70 -8.74 14.62
N ILE A 141 -20.67 -8.73 13.72
CA ILE A 141 -21.78 -7.80 13.79
C ILE A 141 -22.63 -8.11 15.03
N LYS A 142 -22.83 -7.10 15.88
CA LYS A 142 -23.65 -7.24 17.08
C LYS A 142 -25.08 -7.68 16.72
N GLY A 143 -25.55 -8.74 17.37
CA GLY A 143 -26.87 -9.31 17.11
C GLY A 143 -26.96 -10.15 15.84
N CYS A 144 -25.84 -10.56 15.24
CA CYS A 144 -25.88 -11.49 14.12
C CYS A 144 -26.52 -12.83 14.52
N PRO A 145 -27.27 -13.51 13.63
CA PRO A 145 -28.05 -14.70 13.98
C PRO A 145 -27.19 -15.94 14.30
N ASN A 146 -25.91 -15.94 13.90
CA ASN A 146 -24.99 -17.07 14.04
C ASN A 146 -23.67 -16.65 14.72
N GLU A 147 -23.75 -15.93 15.84
CA GLU A 147 -22.58 -15.39 16.56
C GLU A 147 -21.52 -16.46 16.90
N SER A 148 -21.95 -17.64 17.38
CA SER A 148 -21.04 -18.74 17.68
C SER A 148 -20.27 -19.25 16.47
N ASN A 149 -20.87 -19.27 15.29
CA ASN A 149 -20.16 -19.64 14.06
C ASN A 149 -19.25 -18.51 13.57
N ALA A 150 -19.65 -17.25 13.75
CA ALA A 150 -18.80 -16.11 13.46
C ALA A 150 -17.53 -16.11 14.32
N GLN A 151 -17.65 -16.40 15.62
CA GLN A 151 -16.51 -16.56 16.52
C GLN A 151 -15.56 -17.68 16.05
N LYS A 152 -16.10 -18.86 15.72
CA LYS A 152 -15.30 -19.99 15.19
C LYS A 152 -14.59 -19.63 13.88
N PHE A 153 -15.23 -18.82 13.01
CA PHE A 153 -14.61 -18.36 11.78
C PHE A 153 -13.45 -17.42 12.06
N VAL A 154 -13.59 -16.49 13.01
CA VAL A 154 -12.49 -15.58 13.41
C VAL A 154 -11.33 -16.38 13.99
N ASP A 155 -11.60 -17.34 14.90
CA ASP A 155 -10.57 -18.22 15.47
C ASP A 155 -9.86 -19.05 14.40
N TRP A 156 -10.60 -19.57 13.44
CA TRP A 156 -10.04 -20.30 12.30
C TRP A 156 -9.17 -19.38 11.41
N LEU A 157 -9.65 -18.19 11.04
CA LEU A 157 -8.94 -17.24 10.19
C LEU A 157 -7.60 -16.82 10.82
N THR A 158 -7.56 -16.68 12.14
CA THR A 158 -6.35 -16.27 12.88
C THR A 158 -5.50 -17.45 13.38
N SER A 159 -5.91 -18.69 13.09
CA SER A 159 -5.11 -19.88 13.41
C SER A 159 -3.79 -19.92 12.64
N LYS A 160 -2.78 -20.60 13.17
CA LYS A 160 -1.47 -20.69 12.57
C LYS A 160 -1.54 -21.29 11.15
N ASP A 161 -2.22 -22.41 10.99
CA ASP A 161 -2.32 -23.14 9.72
C ASP A 161 -2.92 -22.26 8.61
N VAL A 162 -3.98 -21.49 8.94
CA VAL A 162 -4.63 -20.59 7.98
C VAL A 162 -3.75 -19.40 7.67
N GLN A 163 -3.11 -18.82 8.67
CA GLN A 163 -2.19 -17.70 8.47
C GLN A 163 -0.97 -18.10 7.62
N GLU A 164 -0.39 -19.29 7.83
CA GLU A 164 0.66 -19.85 6.98
C GLU A 164 0.17 -20.09 5.55
N PHE A 165 -1.01 -20.68 5.39
CA PHE A 165 -1.61 -20.89 4.07
C PHE A 165 -1.82 -19.56 3.33
N MET A 166 -2.46 -18.60 3.97
CA MET A 166 -2.76 -17.30 3.35
C MET A 166 -1.49 -16.51 3.02
N ASN A 167 -0.50 -16.57 3.89
CA ASN A 167 0.80 -15.93 3.69
C ASN A 167 1.56 -16.52 2.50
N ASN A 168 1.59 -17.83 2.37
CA ASN A 168 2.41 -18.52 1.37
C ASN A 168 1.71 -18.68 0.01
N THR A 169 0.37 -18.69 -0.01
CA THR A 169 -0.39 -18.95 -1.25
C THR A 169 -1.18 -17.75 -1.75
N GLN A 170 -1.57 -16.85 -0.85
CA GLN A 170 -2.37 -15.67 -1.18
C GLN A 170 -1.61 -14.35 -0.97
N TYR A 171 -0.34 -14.44 -0.56
CA TYR A 171 0.53 -13.28 -0.32
C TYR A 171 -0.05 -12.28 0.68
N ARG A 172 -0.83 -12.79 1.66
CA ARG A 172 -1.39 -11.98 2.76
C ARG A 172 -0.43 -12.01 3.92
N ARG A 173 0.20 -10.88 4.23
CA ARG A 173 1.15 -10.81 5.35
C ARG A 173 0.47 -11.17 6.67
N THR A 174 1.00 -12.19 7.33
CA THR A 174 0.49 -12.66 8.61
C THR A 174 0.71 -11.62 9.73
N ILE A 175 -0.21 -11.61 10.69
CA ILE A 175 -0.06 -10.87 11.95
C ILE A 175 0.60 -11.71 13.06
N ARG A 176 0.85 -12.99 12.79
CA ARG A 176 1.39 -13.92 13.78
C ARG A 176 2.91 -13.85 13.80
N LYS A 177 3.48 -13.80 15.00
CA LYS A 177 4.94 -13.80 15.21
C LYS A 177 5.59 -15.17 15.03
N ASP A 178 4.78 -16.24 15.01
CA ASP A 178 5.23 -17.63 14.84
C ASP A 178 5.01 -18.17 13.41
N VAL A 179 4.77 -17.24 12.46
CA VAL A 179 4.70 -17.51 11.03
C VAL A 179 5.67 -16.55 10.32
N GLU A 180 6.59 -17.10 9.54
CA GLU A 180 7.57 -16.32 8.79
C GLU A 180 6.94 -15.67 7.54
N ALA A 181 7.56 -14.59 7.05
CA ALA A 181 7.14 -13.96 5.79
C ALA A 181 7.32 -14.94 4.62
N GLY A 182 6.38 -14.94 3.68
CA GLY A 182 6.50 -15.75 2.47
C GLY A 182 7.59 -15.24 1.52
N ASP A 183 8.06 -16.10 0.61
CA ASP A 183 9.21 -15.85 -0.29
C ASP A 183 9.11 -14.57 -1.14
N ALA A 184 7.88 -14.11 -1.43
CA ALA A 184 7.65 -12.87 -2.21
C ALA A 184 7.61 -11.61 -1.34
N MET A 185 7.82 -11.71 -0.03
CA MET A 185 7.72 -10.63 0.95
C MET A 185 9.01 -10.48 1.74
N VAL A 186 9.34 -9.24 2.10
CA VAL A 186 10.49 -8.94 2.96
C VAL A 186 10.12 -9.17 4.43
N PRO A 187 10.99 -9.78 5.26
CA PRO A 187 10.79 -9.87 6.71
C PRO A 187 10.52 -8.51 7.36
N MET A 188 9.65 -8.49 8.38
CA MET A 188 9.17 -7.26 9.01
C MET A 188 10.28 -6.40 9.62
N ASP A 189 11.33 -7.03 10.14
CA ASP A 189 12.50 -6.37 10.74
C ASP A 189 13.41 -5.67 9.72
N GLN A 190 13.21 -5.91 8.43
CA GLN A 190 13.92 -5.26 7.34
C GLN A 190 13.14 -4.09 6.73
N ILE A 191 11.92 -3.83 7.22
CA ILE A 191 11.05 -2.78 6.72
C ILE A 191 11.10 -1.57 7.67
N LYS A 192 11.46 -0.41 7.13
CA LYS A 192 11.34 0.84 7.89
C LYS A 192 9.88 1.26 7.97
N VAL A 193 9.32 1.23 9.16
CA VAL A 193 7.91 1.58 9.40
C VAL A 193 7.79 3.02 9.85
N ILE A 194 6.85 3.75 9.25
CA ILE A 194 6.41 5.08 9.70
C ILE A 194 5.16 4.91 10.56
N GLN A 195 5.14 5.59 11.70
CA GLN A 195 3.95 5.71 12.53
C GLN A 195 3.24 7.01 12.16
N ASP A 196 2.05 6.90 11.62
CA ASP A 196 1.15 8.03 11.43
C ASP A 196 0.12 8.09 12.58
N ASP A 197 -0.52 9.24 12.74
CA ASP A 197 -1.65 9.38 13.64
C ASP A 197 -2.95 9.02 12.89
N GLU A 198 -3.45 7.80 13.09
CA GLU A 198 -4.68 7.33 12.42
C GLU A 198 -5.92 8.19 12.79
N THR A 199 -5.94 8.79 13.98
CA THR A 199 -7.04 9.66 14.41
C THR A 199 -7.00 10.98 13.64
N ASP A 200 -5.83 11.57 13.53
CA ASP A 200 -5.59 12.77 12.75
C ASP A 200 -5.84 12.52 11.26
N THR A 201 -5.30 11.45 10.72
CA THR A 201 -5.55 11.01 9.33
C THR A 201 -7.04 10.86 9.03
N ALA A 202 -7.81 10.25 9.94
CA ALA A 202 -9.25 10.10 9.77
C ALA A 202 -9.99 11.44 9.83
N ALA A 203 -9.56 12.36 10.70
CA ALA A 203 -10.18 13.68 10.85
C ALA A 203 -9.93 14.57 9.62
N HIS A 204 -8.75 14.51 9.02
CA HIS A 204 -8.36 15.35 7.88
C HIS A 204 -8.58 14.69 6.50
N LYS A 205 -9.10 13.47 6.45
CA LYS A 205 -9.24 12.72 5.19
C LYS A 205 -9.90 13.51 4.07
N SER A 206 -11.01 14.19 4.35
CA SER A 206 -11.74 14.97 3.32
C SER A 206 -10.92 16.15 2.83
N GLU A 207 -10.29 16.88 3.75
CA GLU A 207 -9.44 18.02 3.44
C GLU A 207 -8.25 17.62 2.58
N TRP A 208 -7.55 16.54 2.96
CA TRP A 208 -6.39 16.04 2.20
C TRP A 208 -6.76 15.51 0.80
N LEU A 209 -7.96 14.94 0.65
CA LEU A 209 -8.45 14.53 -0.67
C LEU A 209 -8.77 15.73 -1.56
N ASP A 210 -9.34 16.79 -0.98
CA ASP A 210 -9.67 18.03 -1.71
C ASP A 210 -8.35 18.74 -2.12
N GLU A 211 -7.38 18.86 -1.22
CA GLU A 211 -6.07 19.45 -1.51
C GLU A 211 -5.29 18.66 -2.58
N PHE A 212 -5.26 17.33 -2.49
CA PHE A 212 -4.68 16.50 -3.54
C PHE A 212 -5.32 16.77 -4.90
N LYS A 213 -6.66 16.86 -4.94
CA LYS A 213 -7.40 17.13 -6.16
C LYS A 213 -7.06 18.50 -6.75
N GLU A 214 -6.95 19.54 -5.92
CA GLU A 214 -6.53 20.87 -6.36
C GLU A 214 -5.14 20.83 -6.99
N LEU A 215 -4.15 20.26 -6.30
CA LEU A 215 -2.77 20.12 -6.78
C LEU A 215 -2.66 19.28 -8.07
N PHE A 216 -3.51 18.28 -8.23
CA PHE A 216 -3.52 17.45 -9.43
C PHE A 216 -4.12 18.15 -10.66
N THR A 217 -4.99 19.14 -10.46
CA THR A 217 -5.68 19.87 -11.54
C THR A 217 -5.01 21.20 -11.91
N GLU A 218 -4.01 21.67 -11.13
CA GLU A 218 -3.16 22.82 -11.49
C GLU A 218 -2.23 22.48 -12.69
#